data_8fbf6c2e321d2d8de1353a1e6ba5971b
#
_entry.id   8fbf6c2e321d2d8de1353a1e6ba5971b
#
_cell.length_a   1.000
_cell.length_b   1.000
_cell.length_c   1.000
_cell.angle_alpha   90.00
_cell.angle_beta   90.00
_cell.angle_gamma   90.00
#
_symmetry.space_group_name_H-M   'P 1'
#
loop_
_entity.id
_entity.type
_entity.pdbx_description
1 polymer ?
#
loop_
_entity_poly.entity_id
_entity_poly.type
_entity_poly.pdbx_seq_one_letter_code
_entity_poly.pdbx_strand_id
1 'polypeptide(L)' 'MKFTAVFQKVHAGYVGFVEELPGANTQGVDLAETRKNLTEAVDLILDANRQLAEEAIAGQNVIREPFLVPA' A
#
# COMPACT_ATOMS: atom_id res chain seq x y z
N MET A 1 8.53 -5.44 8.05
CA MET A 1 8.65 -5.08 6.62
C MET A 1 8.56 -3.58 6.46
N LYS A 2 9.44 -3.01 5.66
CA LYS A 2 9.43 -1.56 5.40
C LYS A 2 8.99 -1.29 3.99
N PHE A 3 8.23 -0.23 3.82
CA PHE A 3 7.90 0.30 2.50
C PHE A 3 8.75 1.53 2.21
N THR A 4 9.04 1.73 0.94
CA THR A 4 9.75 2.91 0.46
C THR A 4 8.77 3.79 -0.30
N ALA A 5 8.53 4.99 0.22
CA ALA A 5 7.69 5.96 -0.44
C ALA A 5 8.55 6.84 -1.34
N VAL A 6 8.11 7.05 -2.55
CA VAL A 6 8.76 7.95 -3.51
C VAL A 6 7.79 9.08 -3.84
N PHE A 7 8.26 10.32 -3.73
CA PHE A 7 7.47 11.51 -4.03
C PHE A 7 8.16 12.27 -5.16
N GLN A 8 7.37 12.74 -6.11
CA GLN A 8 7.89 13.50 -7.23
C GLN A 8 7.06 14.75 -7.42
N LYS A 9 7.75 15.90 -7.51
CA LYS A 9 7.09 17.16 -7.79
C LYS A 9 6.64 17.18 -9.25
N VAL A 10 5.39 17.59 -9.45
CA VAL A 10 4.80 17.74 -10.78
C VAL A 10 4.20 19.14 -10.90
N HIS A 11 3.68 19.49 -12.07
CA HIS A 11 3.19 20.84 -12.34
C HIS A 11 2.18 21.33 -11.30
N ALA A 12 1.22 20.50 -10.93
CA ALA A 12 0.10 20.88 -10.06
C ALA A 12 0.24 20.37 -8.62
N GLY A 13 1.42 19.92 -8.21
CA GLY A 13 1.62 19.42 -6.84
C GLY A 13 2.64 18.29 -6.78
N TYR A 14 2.25 17.17 -6.17
CA TYR A 14 3.10 16.01 -6.01
C TYR A 14 2.34 14.74 -6.38
N VAL A 15 3.08 13.77 -6.90
CA VAL A 15 2.62 12.39 -6.97
C VAL A 15 3.47 11.55 -6.02
N GLY A 16 2.89 10.46 -5.51
CA GLY A 16 3.61 9.56 -4.62
C GLY A 16 3.24 8.12 -4.88
N PHE A 17 4.18 7.22 -4.64
CA PHE A 17 3.92 5.79 -4.77
C PHE A 17 4.82 5.01 -3.82
N VAL A 18 4.48 3.76 -3.60
CA VAL A 18 5.29 2.83 -2.81
C VAL A 18 5.95 1.84 -3.73
N GLU A 19 7.29 1.79 -3.69
CA GLU A 19 8.08 0.93 -4.59
C GLU A 19 7.70 -0.56 -4.49
N GLU A 20 7.50 -1.03 -3.26
CA GLU A 20 7.29 -2.45 -2.99
C GLU A 20 5.81 -2.87 -3.07
N LEU A 21 4.90 -1.94 -3.33
CA LEU A 21 3.48 -2.24 -3.28
C LEU A 21 2.79 -1.66 -4.51
N PRO A 22 2.75 -2.40 -5.63
CA PRO A 22 2.07 -1.95 -6.85
C PRO A 22 0.61 -1.58 -6.57
N GLY A 23 0.17 -0.48 -7.17
CA GLY A 23 -1.18 0.04 -6.97
C GLY A 23 -1.29 1.08 -5.86
N ALA A 24 -0.32 1.15 -4.94
CA ALA A 24 -0.29 2.18 -3.91
C ALA A 24 0.33 3.45 -4.48
N ASN A 25 -0.49 4.30 -5.07
CA ASN A 25 -0.07 5.58 -5.64
C ASN A 25 -1.13 6.63 -5.37
N THR A 26 -0.72 7.89 -5.39
CA THR A 26 -1.60 9.01 -5.09
C THR A 26 -1.02 10.32 -5.59
N GLN A 27 -1.77 11.39 -5.37
CA GLN A 27 -1.34 12.75 -5.66
C GLN A 27 -1.87 13.70 -4.58
N GLY A 28 -1.29 14.88 -4.52
CA GLY A 28 -1.70 15.92 -3.59
C GLY A 28 -1.16 17.27 -4.03
N VAL A 29 -1.67 18.35 -3.42
CA VAL A 29 -1.26 19.71 -3.76
C VAL A 29 0.10 20.06 -3.15
N ASP A 30 0.45 19.42 -2.04
CA ASP A 30 1.75 19.58 -1.39
C ASP A 30 2.24 18.23 -0.86
N LEU A 31 3.45 18.21 -0.34
CA LEU A 31 4.07 16.99 0.13
C LEU A 31 3.33 16.38 1.33
N ALA A 32 2.87 17.23 2.27
CA ALA A 32 2.17 16.76 3.46
C ALA A 32 0.85 16.06 3.09
N GLU A 33 0.08 16.65 2.19
CA GLU A 33 -1.15 16.05 1.69
C GLU A 33 -0.87 14.75 0.95
N THR A 34 0.15 14.74 0.12
CA THR A 34 0.51 13.54 -0.64
C THR A 34 0.92 12.40 0.28
N ARG A 35 1.66 12.66 1.37
CA ARG A 35 1.97 11.65 2.39
C ARG A 35 0.73 11.07 3.03
N LYS A 36 -0.20 11.93 3.43
CA LYS A 36 -1.45 11.50 4.04
C LYS A 36 -2.25 10.64 3.07
N ASN A 37 -2.39 11.09 1.83
CA ASN A 37 -3.12 10.36 0.81
C ASN A 37 -2.45 9.02 0.49
N LEU A 38 -1.12 8.97 0.51
CA LEU A 38 -0.40 7.72 0.25
C LEU A 38 -0.64 6.70 1.36
N THR A 39 -0.68 7.14 2.61
CA THR A 39 -1.01 6.26 3.74
C THR A 39 -2.38 5.61 3.53
N GLU A 40 -3.36 6.40 3.14
CA GLU A 40 -4.71 5.90 2.85
C GLU A 40 -4.71 4.91 1.67
N ALA A 41 -3.93 5.21 0.63
CA ALA A 41 -3.81 4.32 -0.53
C ALA A 41 -3.17 2.98 -0.15
N VAL A 42 -2.16 2.99 0.69
CA VAL A 42 -1.53 1.77 1.20
C VAL A 42 -2.53 0.93 1.97
N ASP A 43 -3.28 1.55 2.88
CA ASP A 43 -4.28 0.84 3.68
C ASP A 43 -5.34 0.17 2.80
N LEU A 44 -5.83 0.89 1.78
CA LEU A 44 -6.82 0.35 0.85
C LEU A 44 -6.27 -0.84 0.05
N ILE A 45 -5.04 -0.75 -0.43
CA ILE A 45 -4.41 -1.83 -1.20
C ILE A 45 -4.19 -3.06 -0.32
N LEU A 46 -3.69 -2.87 0.90
CA LEU A 46 -3.48 -3.99 1.82
C LEU A 46 -4.80 -4.67 2.20
N ASP A 47 -5.86 -3.89 2.43
CA ASP A 47 -7.18 -4.45 2.70
C ASP A 47 -7.70 -5.25 1.51
N ALA A 48 -7.59 -4.71 0.31
CA ALA A 48 -8.03 -5.41 -0.91
C ALA A 48 -7.26 -6.71 -1.11
N ASN A 49 -5.94 -6.69 -0.91
CA ASN A 49 -5.11 -7.88 -1.03
C ASN A 49 -5.49 -8.93 0.01
N ARG A 50 -5.79 -8.51 1.25
CA ARG A 50 -6.24 -9.42 2.31
C ARG A 50 -7.57 -10.07 1.96
N GLN A 51 -8.53 -9.30 1.45
CA GLN A 51 -9.82 -9.83 1.04
C GLN A 51 -9.68 -10.84 -0.09
N LEU A 52 -8.85 -10.54 -1.10
CA LEU A 52 -8.59 -11.46 -2.20
C LEU A 52 -7.97 -12.77 -1.71
N ALA A 53 -7.03 -12.67 -0.77
CA ALA A 53 -6.40 -13.85 -0.18
C ALA A 53 -7.41 -14.70 0.59
N GLU A 54 -8.29 -14.07 1.36
CA GLU A 54 -9.33 -14.78 2.11
C GLU A 54 -10.33 -15.48 1.18
N GLU A 55 -10.71 -14.82 0.09
CA GLU A 55 -11.58 -15.43 -0.93
C GLU A 55 -10.90 -16.65 -1.57
N ALA A 56 -9.61 -16.55 -1.84
CA ALA A 56 -8.85 -17.62 -2.49
C ALA A 56 -8.75 -18.88 -1.62
N ILE A 57 -8.74 -18.72 -0.29
CA ILE A 57 -8.61 -19.83 0.65
C ILE A 57 -9.93 -20.25 1.31
N ALA A 58 -11.02 -19.59 0.96
CA ALA A 58 -12.33 -19.89 1.55
C ALA A 58 -12.70 -21.36 1.33
N GLY A 59 -13.08 -22.04 2.39
CA GLY A 59 -13.42 -23.47 2.34
C GLY A 59 -12.22 -24.41 2.24
N GLN A 60 -11.00 -23.86 2.24
CA GLN A 60 -9.77 -24.66 2.20
C GLN A 60 -9.29 -24.99 3.59
N ASN A 61 -8.59 -26.09 3.73
CA ASN A 61 -7.93 -26.45 5.00
C ASN A 61 -6.53 -25.84 5.01
N VAL A 62 -6.39 -24.67 5.64
CA VAL A 62 -5.16 -23.90 5.61
C VAL A 62 -4.62 -23.65 7.02
N ILE A 63 -3.32 -23.40 7.11
CA ILE A 63 -2.66 -22.95 8.33
C ILE A 63 -2.36 -21.47 8.18
N ARG A 64 -2.78 -20.66 9.14
CA ARG A 64 -2.54 -19.22 9.18
C ARG A 64 -1.75 -18.90 10.44
N GLU A 65 -0.65 -18.19 10.26
CA GLU A 65 0.19 -17.81 11.40
C GLU A 65 0.84 -16.46 11.13
N PRO A 66 1.19 -15.71 12.18
CA PRO A 66 1.98 -14.49 12.00
C PRO A 66 3.32 -14.81 11.35
N PHE A 67 3.72 -13.98 10.41
CA PHE A 67 4.98 -14.19 9.70
C PHE A 67 5.73 -12.87 9.60
N LEU A 68 6.86 -12.79 10.32
CA LEU A 68 7.68 -11.58 10.33
C LEU A 68 8.84 -11.76 9.37
N VAL A 69 8.95 -10.81 8.44
CA VAL A 69 10.04 -10.81 7.47
C VAL A 69 11.17 -9.96 8.03
N PRO A 70 12.37 -10.52 8.25
CA PRO A 70 13.50 -9.72 8.71
C PRO A 70 13.83 -8.60 7.73
N ALA A 71 14.20 -7.43 8.27
CA ALA A 71 14.53 -6.26 7.47
C ALA A 71 15.93 -6.40 6.85
#